data_ec40223108c6561c2ac5f5c75fed6d8d
#
_entry.id   ec40223108c6561c2ac5f5c75fed6d8d
#
_cell.length_a   1.000
_cell.length_b   1.000
_cell.length_c   1.000
_cell.angle_alpha   90.00
_cell.angle_beta   90.00
_cell.angle_gamma   90.00
#
_symmetry.space_group_name_H-M   'P 1'
#
loop_
_entity.id
_entity.type
_entity.pdbx_description
1 polymer ?
#
loop_
_entity_poly.entity_id
_entity_poly.type
_entity_poly.pdbx_seq_one_letter_code
_entity_poly.pdbx_strand_id
1 'polypeptide(L)'
;MSVRSLGLPAIALSLALAAPALADQRLPADQQAKVEDVLKKEGFTAWKEIELDDGVIEVDDAIDANGKKSDLKLDPKTRAIIKRKAE
;
A
#
# COMPACT_ATOMS: atom_id res chain seq x y z
N MET A 1 45.40 -1.19 23.84
CA MET A 1 45.01 -1.05 23.51
C MET A 1 44.07 -1.17 22.92
N SER A 2 43.87 -1.15 22.77
CA SER A 2 43.17 -1.04 22.28
C SER A 2 42.13 -1.44 21.97
N VAL A 3 41.85 -1.45 21.78
CA VAL A 3 41.07 -1.73 21.54
C VAL A 3 40.09 -1.78 21.19
N ARG A 4 39.98 -1.73 21.21
CA ARG A 4 39.27 -1.77 20.94
C ARG A 4 38.32 -1.74 20.40
N SER A 5 38.04 -1.56 20.23
CA SER A 5 37.18 -1.45 19.73
C SER A 5 36.37 -1.91 19.30
N LEU A 6 36.41 -1.98 19.15
CA LEU A 6 35.90 -2.50 18.80
C LEU A 6 34.76 -2.87 18.62
N GLY A 7 34.40 -3.32 18.61
CA GLY A 7 33.35 -3.84 18.54
C GLY A 7 32.28 -3.23 18.07
N LEU A 8 32.06 -2.75 18.29
CA LEU A 8 31.06 -2.14 18.06
C LEU A 8 30.33 -2.27 16.97
N PRO A 9 30.65 -2.42 16.21
CA PRO A 9 30.09 -2.46 15.01
C PRO A 9 28.92 -3.28 14.84
N ALA A 10 28.97 -4.28 15.21
CA ALA A 10 27.98 -5.13 15.00
C ALA A 10 26.65 -4.66 15.00
N ILE A 11 26.37 -3.94 15.79
CA ILE A 11 25.17 -3.44 15.88
C ILE A 11 24.41 -3.17 14.79
N ALA A 12 24.78 -2.51 14.05
CA ALA A 12 24.01 -2.04 13.03
C ALA A 12 23.10 -2.94 12.46
N LEU A 13 23.40 -4.09 12.33
CA LEU A 13 22.60 -4.87 11.69
C LEU A 13 21.27 -5.00 12.06
N SER A 14 20.99 -5.02 13.12
CA SER A 14 19.69 -5.34 13.51
C SER A 14 18.64 -4.61 12.83
N LEU A 15 18.90 -3.48 12.41
CA LEU A 15 17.93 -2.74 11.83
C LEU A 15 17.30 -3.24 10.68
N ALA A 16 17.90 -3.78 9.88
CA ALA A 16 17.34 -4.18 8.66
C ALA A 16 16.08 -4.95 8.84
N LEU A 17 15.91 -5.51 9.93
CA LEU A 17 14.79 -6.30 10.10
C LEU A 17 13.46 -5.66 10.05
N ALA A 18 13.37 -4.52 10.38
CA ALA A 18 12.09 -3.89 10.43
C ALA A 18 11.48 -3.64 9.08
N ALA A 19 12.22 -3.44 8.12
CA ALA A 19 11.71 -3.10 6.83
C ALA A 19 10.74 -4.06 6.20
N PRO A 20 10.96 -5.32 6.22
CA PRO A 20 10.11 -6.26 5.54
C PRO A 20 8.65 -6.20 5.92
N ALA A 21 8.39 -5.92 7.13
CA ALA A 21 7.04 -5.92 7.60
C ALA A 21 6.15 -4.92 6.88
N LEU A 22 6.68 -3.80 6.54
CA LEU A 22 5.87 -2.80 5.90
C LEU A 22 5.66 -3.12 4.44
N ALA A 23 6.56 -3.78 3.84
CA ALA A 23 6.44 -4.11 2.44
C ALA A 23 5.28 -5.05 2.17
N ASP A 24 4.90 -5.85 3.14
CA ASP A 24 3.84 -6.81 2.92
C ASP A 24 2.49 -6.17 2.69
N GLN A 25 2.32 -4.93 3.03
CA GLN A 25 1.05 -4.28 2.85
C GLN A 25 0.92 -3.62 1.49
N ARG A 26 1.98 -3.60 0.73
CA ARG A 26 1.92 -2.98 -0.57
C ARG A 26 1.66 -3.99 -1.65
N LEU A 27 0.97 -3.57 -2.70
CA LEU A 27 0.79 -4.42 -3.83
C LEU A 27 2.04 -4.39 -4.70
N PRO A 28 2.35 -5.48 -5.40
CA PRO A 28 3.40 -5.47 -6.40
C PRO A 28 3.06 -4.41 -7.45
N ALA A 29 4.06 -3.85 -8.08
CA ALA A 29 3.88 -2.76 -9.02
C ALA A 29 2.90 -3.06 -10.15
N ASP A 30 2.93 -4.26 -10.68
CA ASP A 30 2.04 -4.64 -11.78
C ASP A 30 0.59 -4.73 -11.29
N GLN A 31 0.38 -5.19 -10.07
CA GLN A 31 -0.95 -5.27 -9.51
C GLN A 31 -1.47 -3.86 -9.21
N GLN A 32 -0.62 -3.01 -8.71
CA GLN A 32 -1.01 -1.65 -8.41
C GLN A 32 -1.43 -0.92 -9.69
N ALA A 33 -0.70 -1.11 -10.79
CA ALA A 33 -1.04 -0.49 -12.05
C ALA A 33 -2.43 -0.93 -12.52
N LYS A 34 -2.77 -2.20 -12.31
CA LYS A 34 -4.07 -2.70 -12.72
C LYS A 34 -5.19 -2.10 -11.87
N VAL A 35 -4.93 -1.91 -10.58
CA VAL A 35 -5.91 -1.29 -9.70
C VAL A 35 -6.11 0.18 -10.13
N GLU A 36 -5.04 0.86 -10.45
CA GLU A 36 -5.13 2.25 -10.89
C GLU A 36 -5.95 2.36 -12.17
N ASP A 37 -5.81 1.42 -13.08
CA ASP A 37 -6.58 1.43 -14.31
C ASP A 37 -8.07 1.24 -14.00
N VAL A 38 -8.41 0.37 -13.06
CA VAL A 38 -9.79 0.16 -12.68
C VAL A 38 -10.36 1.43 -12.05
N LEU A 39 -9.58 2.08 -11.18
CA LEU A 39 -10.04 3.30 -10.54
C LEU A 39 -10.33 4.39 -11.58
N LYS A 40 -9.48 4.53 -12.57
CA LYS A 40 -9.69 5.51 -13.61
C LYS A 40 -10.94 5.20 -14.42
N LYS A 41 -11.17 3.92 -14.72
CA LYS A 41 -12.33 3.53 -15.47
C LYS A 41 -13.62 3.77 -14.68
N GLU A 42 -13.53 3.68 -13.36
CA GLU A 42 -14.68 3.91 -12.51
C GLU A 42 -14.91 5.40 -12.21
N GLY A 43 -14.07 6.25 -12.74
CA GLY A 43 -14.27 7.68 -12.58
C GLY A 43 -13.47 8.34 -11.47
N PHE A 44 -12.54 7.62 -10.86
CA PHE A 44 -11.73 8.22 -9.82
C PHE A 44 -10.51 8.90 -10.44
N THR A 45 -10.19 10.08 -9.97
CA THR A 45 -9.10 10.89 -10.52
C THR A 45 -7.89 10.93 -9.60
N ALA A 46 -8.07 10.58 -8.33
CA ALA A 46 -6.98 10.59 -7.36
C ALA A 46 -7.29 9.64 -6.21
N TRP A 47 -6.29 9.25 -5.49
CA TRP A 47 -6.43 8.40 -4.30
C TRP A 47 -5.21 8.62 -3.43
N LYS A 48 -5.37 8.37 -2.13
CA LYS A 48 -4.30 8.60 -1.20
C LYS A 48 -3.37 7.39 -1.13
N GLU A 49 -3.93 6.20 -1.07
CA GLU A 49 -3.15 5.00 -0.86
C GLU A 49 -3.85 3.76 -1.37
N ILE A 50 -3.10 2.83 -1.90
CA ILE A 50 -3.61 1.52 -2.32
C ILE A 50 -2.81 0.49 -1.56
N GLU A 51 -3.49 -0.38 -0.82
CA GLU A 51 -2.80 -1.40 -0.06
C GLU A 51 -3.56 -2.72 -0.02
N LEU A 52 -2.89 -3.77 0.34
CA LEU A 52 -3.51 -5.07 0.48
C LEU A 52 -3.71 -5.31 1.98
N ASP A 53 -4.93 -5.49 2.40
CA ASP A 53 -5.23 -5.68 3.80
C ASP A 53 -6.19 -6.85 3.95
N ASP A 54 -5.77 -7.85 4.70
CA ASP A 54 -6.61 -8.99 5.00
C ASP A 54 -7.13 -9.68 3.73
N GLY A 55 -6.31 -9.77 2.72
CA GLY A 55 -6.69 -10.41 1.48
C GLY A 55 -7.57 -9.59 0.56
N VAL A 56 -7.78 -8.33 0.87
CA VAL A 56 -8.62 -7.45 0.07
C VAL A 56 -7.81 -6.21 -0.29
N ILE A 57 -8.01 -5.69 -1.48
CA ILE A 57 -7.35 -4.46 -1.88
C ILE A 57 -8.15 -3.29 -1.32
N GLU A 58 -7.50 -2.40 -0.60
CA GLU A 58 -8.14 -1.22 -0.06
C GLU A 58 -7.58 0.03 -0.71
N VAL A 59 -8.47 0.96 -1.07
CA VAL A 59 -8.07 2.23 -1.62
C VAL A 59 -8.61 3.31 -0.68
N ASP A 60 -7.70 4.10 -0.11
CA ASP A 60 -8.09 5.13 0.82
C ASP A 60 -8.25 6.46 0.12
N ASP A 61 -9.29 7.18 0.48
CA ASP A 61 -9.56 8.51 -0.03
C ASP A 61 -9.52 8.58 -1.56
N ALA A 62 -10.28 7.70 -2.19
CA ALA A 62 -10.44 7.75 -3.63
C ALA A 62 -11.37 8.93 -3.97
N ILE A 63 -10.91 9.80 -4.84
CA ILE A 63 -11.63 11.03 -5.18
C ILE A 63 -12.14 10.92 -6.62
N ASP A 64 -13.43 11.08 -6.80
CA ASP A 64 -14.04 11.00 -8.12
C ASP A 64 -14.00 12.36 -8.84
N ALA A 65 -14.51 12.39 -10.04
CA ALA A 65 -14.49 13.59 -10.85
C ALA A 65 -15.29 14.74 -10.23
N ASN A 66 -16.19 14.44 -9.31
CA ASN A 66 -16.97 15.45 -8.63
C ASN A 66 -16.32 15.87 -7.31
N GLY A 67 -15.15 15.36 -7.01
CA GLY A 67 -14.45 15.70 -5.79
C GLY A 67 -14.91 14.96 -4.55
N LYS A 68 -15.76 13.94 -4.72
CA LYS A 68 -16.23 13.18 -3.56
C LYS A 68 -15.22 12.13 -3.19
N LYS A 69 -15.00 11.95 -1.90
CA LYS A 69 -14.07 10.96 -1.38
C LYS A 69 -14.78 9.72 -0.91
N SER A 70 -14.20 8.59 -1.17
CA SER A 70 -14.71 7.30 -0.69
C SER A 70 -13.56 6.37 -0.39
N ASP A 71 -13.79 5.46 0.54
CA ASP A 71 -12.86 4.36 0.77
C ASP A 71 -13.42 3.17 0.02
N LEU A 72 -12.59 2.46 -0.70
CA LEU A 72 -13.02 1.36 -1.54
C LEU A 72 -12.36 0.06 -1.13
N LYS A 73 -13.06 -1.04 -1.37
CA LYS A 73 -12.46 -2.36 -1.25
C LYS A 73 -12.69 -3.07 -2.58
N LEU A 74 -11.63 -3.70 -3.08
CA LEU A 74 -11.69 -4.37 -4.36
C LEU A 74 -11.29 -5.83 -4.19
N ASP A 75 -11.85 -6.67 -5.03
CA ASP A 75 -11.51 -8.07 -5.08
C ASP A 75 -10.10 -8.21 -5.64
N PRO A 76 -9.20 -8.91 -4.97
CA PRO A 76 -7.81 -9.01 -5.43
C PRO A 76 -7.65 -9.80 -6.73
N LYS A 77 -8.61 -10.62 -7.09
CA LYS A 77 -8.50 -11.41 -8.31
C LYS A 77 -9.11 -10.69 -9.49
N THR A 78 -10.29 -10.14 -9.33
CA THR A 78 -10.99 -9.50 -10.44
C THR A 78 -10.81 -7.99 -10.43
N ARG A 79 -10.42 -7.44 -9.29
CA ARG A 79 -10.27 -6.02 -9.06
C ARG A 79 -11.58 -5.25 -9.18
N ALA A 80 -12.69 -5.98 -9.04
CA ALA A 80 -14.00 -5.35 -9.01
C ALA A 80 -14.18 -4.66 -7.64
N ILE A 81 -14.87 -3.53 -7.64
CA ILE A 81 -15.16 -2.83 -6.40
C ILE A 81 -16.27 -3.60 -5.68
N ILE A 82 -15.96 -4.11 -4.50
CA ILE A 82 -16.90 -4.89 -3.73
C ILE A 82 -17.49 -4.10 -2.56
N LYS A 83 -16.91 -2.97 -2.24
CA LYS A 83 -17.45 -2.12 -1.20
C LYS A 83 -17.02 -0.69 -1.43
N ARG A 84 -17.93 0.24 -1.21
CA ARG A 84 -17.65 1.66 -1.34
C ARG A 84 -18.26 2.35 -0.12
N LYS A 85 -17.44 3.11 0.58
CA LYS A 85 -17.90 3.83 1.73
C LYS A 85 -17.59 5.31 1.54
N ALA A 86 -18.62 6.11 1.41
CA ALA A 86 -18.46 7.54 1.23
C ALA A 86 -17.97 8.18 2.53
N GLU A 87 -17.17 9.20 2.40
CA GLU A 87 -16.67 9.92 3.56
C GLU A 87 -17.40 11.24 3.76
#